data_cf534a958b2f7e383d55bafc406802b5
#
_entry.id   cf534a958b2f7e383d55bafc406802b5
#
_cell.length_a   1.000
_cell.length_b   1.000
_cell.length_c   1.000
_cell.angle_alpha   90.00
_cell.angle_beta   90.00
_cell.angle_gamma   90.00
#
_symmetry.space_group_name_H-M   'P 1'
#
loop_
_entity.id
_entity.type
_entity.pdbx_description
1 polymer ?
#
loop_
_entity_poly.entity_id
_entity_poly.type
_entity_poly.pdbx_seq_one_letter_code
_entity_poly.pdbx_strand_id
1 'polypeptide(L)'
;VIREEYEELEERLLSPLATLSKNSKGRAVPEEKDPYRTDFQRDVDRIIYSKAFRRLQYKTQVFIAPKGDHYRNRLTHTLEVMAISRSISRSLRLNPDLTEAIAVGHDLGHSPFGHAGEEALNNKVKEYFSDMQFVHTEQSLRVVDLLEKRTRSDGNEVFGLNLTYEVREGIAKHSKGLKDLKDFSTDALPSTLEGQVVRLSDRIAYLHHDLDDAIRAKIVKENDVPKLVKNVLGDNNSKRLSTLILNVIEESRNKKRITISEEVEKAMDEWKNFLTEKVYVGSEPKKEEEKVKIIISFLFDYYMENIQKIKDYLYSHPIILQTKDPVSYLKENKREQVRVIADYISSMTDRFAIELVQSIMFPNPIS
;
A
#
# COMPACT_ATOMS: atom_id res chain seq x y z
N VAL A 1 -18.89 -11.07 -27.09
CA VAL A 1 -17.74 -11.50 -26.28
C VAL A 1 -18.11 -11.35 -24.79
N ILE A 2 -17.74 -12.31 -23.96
CA ILE A 2 -18.11 -12.37 -22.50
C ILE A 2 -17.80 -11.05 -21.80
N ARG A 3 -16.64 -10.44 -22.08
CA ARG A 3 -16.27 -9.12 -21.53
C ARG A 3 -17.30 -8.03 -21.89
N GLU A 4 -17.75 -7.96 -23.12
CA GLU A 4 -18.71 -6.94 -23.58
C GLU A 4 -20.07 -7.12 -22.91
N GLU A 5 -20.53 -8.36 -22.77
CA GLU A 5 -21.76 -8.68 -22.02
C GLU A 5 -21.65 -8.23 -20.55
N TYR A 6 -20.48 -8.37 -19.94
CA TYR A 6 -20.25 -7.90 -18.58
C TYR A 6 -20.20 -6.36 -18.49
N GLU A 7 -19.58 -5.68 -19.44
CA GLU A 7 -19.58 -4.22 -19.53
C GLU A 7 -21.02 -3.65 -19.72
N GLU A 8 -21.89 -4.35 -20.47
CA GLU A 8 -23.32 -4.00 -20.58
C GLU A 8 -24.07 -4.23 -19.26
N LEU A 9 -23.71 -5.25 -18.50
CA LEU A 9 -24.26 -5.47 -17.14
C LEU A 9 -23.85 -4.35 -16.20
N GLU A 10 -22.61 -3.89 -16.24
CA GLU A 10 -22.15 -2.74 -15.46
C GLU A 10 -23.03 -1.51 -15.74
N GLU A 11 -23.35 -1.20 -16.99
CA GLU A 11 -24.20 -0.06 -17.34
C GLU A 11 -25.60 -0.13 -16.76
N ARG A 12 -26.16 -1.34 -16.67
CA ARG A 12 -27.52 -1.53 -16.16
C ARG A 12 -27.60 -1.57 -14.64
N LEU A 13 -26.55 -2.05 -13.96
CA LEU A 13 -26.56 -2.34 -12.53
C LEU A 13 -25.88 -1.27 -11.69
N LEU A 14 -24.83 -0.65 -12.22
CA LEU A 14 -24.05 0.32 -11.45
C LEU A 14 -24.72 1.70 -11.41
N SER A 15 -24.31 2.48 -10.42
CA SER A 15 -24.73 3.87 -10.29
C SER A 15 -24.25 4.71 -11.48
N PRO A 16 -24.99 5.74 -11.91
CA PRO A 16 -24.47 6.73 -12.88
C PRO A 16 -23.19 7.45 -12.41
N LEU A 17 -22.86 7.37 -11.12
CA LEU A 17 -21.65 7.94 -10.53
C LEU A 17 -20.48 6.95 -10.50
N ALA A 18 -20.69 5.69 -10.85
CA ALA A 18 -19.66 4.66 -10.90
C ALA A 18 -18.76 4.83 -12.11
N THR A 19 -17.52 4.40 -11.96
CA THR A 19 -16.56 4.32 -13.08
C THR A 19 -16.78 3.02 -13.83
N LEU A 20 -17.37 3.08 -15.03
CA LEU A 20 -17.59 1.89 -15.85
C LEU A 20 -16.30 1.43 -16.51
N SER A 21 -16.08 0.11 -16.59
CA SER A 21 -14.86 -0.46 -17.20
C SER A 21 -14.66 -0.02 -18.65
N LYS A 22 -15.74 0.08 -19.44
CA LYS A 22 -15.70 0.54 -20.82
C LYS A 22 -15.27 2.01 -20.97
N ASN A 23 -15.46 2.82 -19.94
CA ASN A 23 -15.14 4.26 -19.91
C ASN A 23 -13.77 4.55 -19.29
N SER A 24 -12.97 3.51 -18.99
CA SER A 24 -11.62 3.69 -18.49
C SER A 24 -10.79 4.55 -19.44
N LYS A 25 -9.96 5.43 -18.89
CA LYS A 25 -8.93 6.20 -19.63
C LYS A 25 -7.85 5.30 -20.21
N GLY A 26 -7.88 4.00 -19.89
CA GLY A 26 -7.01 2.99 -20.44
C GLY A 26 -5.65 2.90 -19.77
N ARG A 27 -4.73 2.31 -20.52
CA ARG A 27 -3.37 1.95 -20.08
C ARG A 27 -2.34 2.86 -20.73
N ALA A 28 -1.20 3.08 -20.06
CA ALA A 28 -0.09 3.86 -20.64
C ALA A 28 0.44 3.23 -21.94
N VAL A 29 0.53 1.91 -21.98
CA VAL A 29 0.87 1.15 -23.20
C VAL A 29 -0.39 0.44 -23.69
N PRO A 30 -0.90 0.77 -24.89
CA PRO A 30 -2.08 0.10 -25.44
C PRO A 30 -1.88 -1.42 -25.57
N GLU A 31 -2.92 -2.17 -25.24
CA GLU A 31 -2.96 -3.64 -25.35
C GLU A 31 -4.30 -4.10 -25.90
N GLU A 32 -4.31 -5.28 -26.51
CA GLU A 32 -5.54 -5.93 -26.90
C GLU A 32 -6.45 -6.18 -25.69
N LYS A 33 -7.74 -5.96 -25.91
CA LYS A 33 -8.76 -6.25 -24.89
C LYS A 33 -8.85 -7.75 -24.62
N ASP A 34 -9.02 -8.07 -23.36
CA ASP A 34 -9.22 -9.46 -22.94
C ASP A 34 -10.60 -9.98 -23.42
N PRO A 35 -10.75 -11.21 -23.87
CA PRO A 35 -12.03 -11.72 -24.35
C PRO A 35 -13.08 -11.94 -23.25
N TYR A 36 -12.68 -12.11 -21.98
CA TYR A 36 -13.59 -12.44 -20.89
C TYR A 36 -13.48 -11.52 -19.65
N ARG A 37 -12.36 -10.82 -19.46
CA ARG A 37 -12.17 -9.89 -18.33
C ARG A 37 -12.27 -8.44 -18.76
N THR A 38 -12.89 -7.61 -17.92
CA THR A 38 -12.76 -6.15 -18.03
C THR A 38 -11.33 -5.71 -17.72
N ASP A 39 -11.01 -4.45 -18.07
CA ASP A 39 -9.66 -3.92 -17.77
C ASP A 39 -9.37 -3.89 -16.27
N PHE A 40 -10.37 -3.58 -15.42
CA PHE A 40 -10.20 -3.56 -13.98
C PHE A 40 -10.01 -4.97 -13.40
N GLN A 41 -10.73 -5.97 -13.89
CA GLN A 41 -10.51 -7.38 -13.51
C GLN A 41 -9.10 -7.85 -13.87
N ARG A 42 -8.59 -7.48 -15.07
CA ARG A 42 -7.20 -7.77 -15.43
C ARG A 42 -6.20 -7.10 -14.49
N ASP A 43 -6.49 -5.91 -14.01
CA ASP A 43 -5.63 -5.19 -13.09
C ASP A 43 -5.57 -5.88 -11.72
N VAL A 44 -6.69 -6.38 -11.20
CA VAL A 44 -6.71 -7.22 -9.99
C VAL A 44 -5.77 -8.41 -10.15
N ASP A 45 -5.91 -9.18 -11.24
CA ASP A 45 -5.08 -10.35 -11.49
C ASP A 45 -3.59 -9.99 -11.58
N ARG A 46 -3.24 -8.93 -12.31
CA ARG A 46 -1.85 -8.47 -12.46
C ARG A 46 -1.20 -8.13 -11.13
N ILE A 47 -1.96 -7.50 -10.22
CA ILE A 47 -1.47 -7.16 -8.89
C ILE A 47 -1.31 -8.41 -8.04
N ILE A 48 -2.34 -9.26 -7.96
CA ILE A 48 -2.31 -10.46 -7.10
C ILE A 48 -1.21 -11.44 -7.52
N TYR A 49 -0.96 -11.60 -8.83
CA TYR A 49 0.10 -12.47 -9.32
C TYR A 49 1.50 -11.88 -9.23
N SER A 50 1.65 -10.61 -8.85
CA SER A 50 2.96 -9.96 -8.71
C SER A 50 3.76 -10.50 -7.52
N LYS A 51 5.09 -10.36 -7.59
CA LYS A 51 5.97 -10.71 -6.46
C LYS A 51 5.79 -9.72 -5.30
N ALA A 52 5.53 -8.44 -5.60
CA ALA A 52 5.30 -7.42 -4.58
C ALA A 52 4.10 -7.76 -3.71
N PHE A 53 2.99 -8.23 -4.29
CA PHE A 53 1.81 -8.66 -3.54
C PHE A 53 2.12 -9.83 -2.60
N ARG A 54 2.84 -10.86 -3.08
CA ARG A 54 3.23 -12.00 -2.23
C ARG A 54 4.15 -11.60 -1.07
N ARG A 55 5.02 -10.59 -1.26
CA ARG A 55 5.91 -10.08 -0.19
C ARG A 55 5.16 -9.42 0.95
N LEU A 56 3.94 -8.92 0.74
CA LEU A 56 3.11 -8.32 1.80
C LEU A 56 2.87 -9.28 2.97
N GLN A 57 2.85 -10.58 2.73
CA GLN A 57 2.72 -11.60 3.77
C GLN A 57 3.85 -11.53 4.82
N TYR A 58 5.03 -11.05 4.42
CA TYR A 58 6.24 -11.05 5.24
C TYR A 58 6.70 -9.62 5.60
N LYS A 59 5.78 -8.67 5.57
CA LYS A 59 5.99 -7.29 6.01
C LYS A 59 5.10 -6.97 7.21
N THR A 60 5.68 -6.35 8.23
CA THR A 60 4.97 -5.88 9.42
C THR A 60 3.85 -4.89 9.05
N GLN A 61 2.70 -5.05 9.73
CA GLN A 61 1.64 -4.03 9.73
C GLN A 61 1.87 -3.03 10.87
N VAL A 62 1.83 -3.47 12.13
CA VAL A 62 1.98 -2.61 13.31
C VAL A 62 3.06 -3.11 14.25
N PHE A 63 2.99 -4.39 14.66
CA PHE A 63 3.91 -4.96 15.65
C PHE A 63 5.07 -5.68 14.97
N ILE A 64 6.29 -5.21 15.25
CA ILE A 64 7.51 -5.77 14.68
C ILE A 64 7.79 -7.12 15.36
N ALA A 65 7.92 -8.19 14.54
CA ALA A 65 8.22 -9.54 14.99
C ALA A 65 7.36 -10.02 16.20
N PRO A 66 6.03 -9.94 16.12
CA PRO A 66 5.18 -10.36 17.24
C PRO A 66 5.36 -11.84 17.51
N LYS A 67 5.31 -12.24 18.79
CA LYS A 67 5.26 -13.65 19.16
C LYS A 67 3.85 -14.19 18.94
N GLY A 68 3.69 -15.05 17.92
CA GLY A 68 2.43 -15.73 17.60
C GLY A 68 1.94 -15.48 16.17
N ASP A 69 1.06 -16.37 15.70
CA ASP A 69 0.63 -16.46 14.30
C ASP A 69 -0.66 -15.67 13.99
N HIS A 70 -1.20 -14.93 14.97
CA HIS A 70 -2.52 -14.29 14.88
C HIS A 70 -2.48 -12.78 14.70
N TYR A 71 -1.30 -12.17 14.60
CA TYR A 71 -1.15 -10.74 14.32
C TYR A 71 -1.26 -10.45 12.84
N ARG A 72 -1.78 -9.26 12.51
CA ARG A 72 -1.89 -8.83 11.12
C ARG A 72 -0.51 -8.55 10.52
N ASN A 73 -0.35 -8.98 9.29
CA ASN A 73 0.70 -8.55 8.38
C ASN A 73 0.07 -7.67 7.27
N ARG A 74 0.89 -7.13 6.38
CA ARG A 74 0.38 -6.25 5.31
C ARG A 74 -0.55 -6.95 4.34
N LEU A 75 -0.39 -8.25 4.10
CA LEU A 75 -1.31 -8.98 3.24
C LEU A 75 -2.70 -9.08 3.87
N THR A 76 -2.78 -9.45 5.15
CA THR A 76 -4.08 -9.55 5.84
C THR A 76 -4.74 -8.18 5.97
N HIS A 77 -3.99 -7.11 6.26
CA HIS A 77 -4.50 -5.73 6.19
C HIS A 77 -5.08 -5.41 4.82
N THR A 78 -4.32 -5.66 3.75
CA THR A 78 -4.77 -5.41 2.37
C THR A 78 -6.07 -6.15 2.04
N LEU A 79 -6.23 -7.40 2.49
CA LEU A 79 -7.46 -8.16 2.32
C LEU A 79 -8.62 -7.61 3.16
N GLU A 80 -8.38 -7.11 4.36
CA GLU A 80 -9.40 -6.43 5.17
C GLU A 80 -9.86 -5.13 4.51
N VAL A 81 -8.94 -4.30 4.00
CA VAL A 81 -9.26 -3.10 3.21
C VAL A 81 -10.09 -3.46 1.98
N MET A 82 -9.70 -4.50 1.25
CA MET A 82 -10.45 -4.98 0.09
C MET A 82 -11.87 -5.41 0.48
N ALA A 83 -12.05 -6.16 1.57
CA ALA A 83 -13.34 -6.64 2.02
C ALA A 83 -14.28 -5.48 2.42
N ILE A 84 -13.77 -4.50 3.18
CA ILE A 84 -14.53 -3.31 3.59
C ILE A 84 -14.90 -2.48 2.38
N SER A 85 -13.94 -2.14 1.53
CA SER A 85 -14.15 -1.27 0.36
C SER A 85 -15.11 -1.89 -0.65
N ARG A 86 -15.01 -3.19 -0.90
CA ARG A 86 -15.93 -3.93 -1.76
C ARG A 86 -17.35 -3.94 -1.22
N SER A 87 -17.54 -4.08 0.10
CA SER A 87 -18.86 -4.03 0.73
C SER A 87 -19.51 -2.66 0.57
N ILE A 88 -18.76 -1.58 0.78
CA ILE A 88 -19.23 -0.21 0.58
C ILE A 88 -19.56 0.04 -0.90
N SER A 89 -18.64 -0.30 -1.81
CA SER A 89 -18.83 -0.09 -3.25
C SER A 89 -20.08 -0.80 -3.79
N ARG A 90 -20.29 -2.06 -3.41
CA ARG A 90 -21.50 -2.81 -3.80
C ARG A 90 -22.77 -2.16 -3.28
N SER A 91 -22.80 -1.69 -2.03
CA SER A 91 -23.96 -1.02 -1.43
C SER A 91 -24.26 0.33 -2.10
N LEU A 92 -23.25 1.04 -2.57
CA LEU A 92 -23.37 2.28 -3.33
C LEU A 92 -23.54 2.05 -4.84
N ARG A 93 -23.53 0.80 -5.30
CA ARG A 93 -23.53 0.40 -6.72
C ARG A 93 -22.39 1.06 -7.52
N LEU A 94 -21.22 1.21 -6.91
CA LEU A 94 -19.97 1.58 -7.57
C LEU A 94 -19.33 0.35 -8.21
N ASN A 95 -18.27 0.54 -9.01
CA ASN A 95 -17.59 -0.56 -9.66
C ASN A 95 -16.73 -1.37 -8.66
N PRO A 96 -17.13 -2.61 -8.32
CA PRO A 96 -16.42 -3.41 -7.34
C PRO A 96 -15.04 -3.87 -7.85
N ASP A 97 -14.88 -4.09 -9.16
CA ASP A 97 -13.62 -4.56 -9.74
C ASP A 97 -12.55 -3.46 -9.71
N LEU A 98 -12.93 -2.21 -10.00
CA LEU A 98 -12.03 -1.06 -9.82
C LEU A 98 -11.65 -0.87 -8.35
N THR A 99 -12.63 -0.96 -7.46
CA THR A 99 -12.40 -0.85 -6.00
C THR A 99 -11.43 -1.91 -5.51
N GLU A 100 -11.62 -3.16 -5.94
CA GLU A 100 -10.76 -4.29 -5.58
C GLU A 100 -9.34 -4.11 -6.12
N ALA A 101 -9.17 -3.68 -7.38
CA ALA A 101 -7.86 -3.44 -7.97
C ALA A 101 -7.06 -2.38 -7.20
N ILE A 102 -7.69 -1.26 -6.82
CA ILE A 102 -7.05 -0.22 -6.03
C ILE A 102 -6.69 -0.77 -4.63
N ALA A 103 -7.61 -1.49 -3.99
CA ALA A 103 -7.41 -2.02 -2.65
C ALA A 103 -6.25 -3.03 -2.58
N VAL A 104 -6.13 -3.96 -3.54
CA VAL A 104 -5.03 -4.94 -3.53
C VAL A 104 -3.67 -4.31 -3.89
N GLY A 105 -3.69 -3.15 -4.55
CA GLY A 105 -2.48 -2.46 -5.01
C GLY A 105 -1.95 -1.36 -4.09
N HIS A 106 -2.75 -0.85 -3.13
CA HIS A 106 -2.44 0.38 -2.43
C HIS A 106 -1.13 0.33 -1.63
N ASP A 107 -0.82 -0.79 -0.99
CA ASP A 107 0.29 -0.95 -0.03
C ASP A 107 1.55 -1.65 -0.59
N LEU A 108 1.64 -1.89 -1.92
CA LEU A 108 2.74 -2.63 -2.53
C LEU A 108 4.12 -2.00 -2.33
N GLY A 109 4.18 -0.69 -2.11
CA GLY A 109 5.40 0.08 -1.97
C GLY A 109 5.90 0.25 -0.53
N HIS A 110 5.23 -0.32 0.46
CA HIS A 110 5.71 -0.24 1.84
C HIS A 110 7.08 -0.90 2.01
N SER A 111 7.93 -0.24 2.80
CA SER A 111 9.21 -0.77 3.26
C SER A 111 9.02 -1.94 4.25
N PRO A 112 10.08 -2.75 4.50
CA PRO A 112 10.06 -3.64 5.66
C PRO A 112 9.87 -2.87 6.96
N PHE A 113 9.33 -3.50 7.98
CA PHE A 113 9.09 -2.97 9.33
C PHE A 113 8.07 -1.82 9.43
N GLY A 114 7.14 -1.73 8.50
CA GLY A 114 6.02 -0.79 8.56
C GLY A 114 6.43 0.68 8.60
N HIS A 115 5.76 1.47 9.42
CA HIS A 115 6.04 2.91 9.53
C HIS A 115 7.44 3.24 10.04
N ALA A 116 7.98 2.45 10.97
CA ALA A 116 9.33 2.66 11.46
C ALA A 116 10.39 2.51 10.35
N GLY A 117 10.21 1.51 9.48
CA GLY A 117 11.04 1.31 8.30
C GLY A 117 10.90 2.42 7.26
N GLU A 118 9.67 2.87 7.00
CA GLU A 118 9.39 3.98 6.09
C GLU A 118 10.03 5.29 6.57
N GLU A 119 9.86 5.62 7.86
CA GLU A 119 10.48 6.80 8.48
C GLU A 119 12.00 6.74 8.37
N ALA A 120 12.61 5.60 8.73
CA ALA A 120 14.05 5.42 8.66
C ALA A 120 14.58 5.57 7.22
N LEU A 121 13.89 4.97 6.25
CA LEU A 121 14.27 5.05 4.85
C LEU A 121 14.11 6.47 4.30
N ASN A 122 13.01 7.16 4.64
CA ASN A 122 12.80 8.56 4.27
C ASN A 122 13.86 9.48 4.87
N ASN A 123 14.25 9.26 6.13
CA ASN A 123 15.32 10.04 6.78
C ASN A 123 16.66 9.83 6.07
N LYS A 124 16.99 8.60 5.70
CA LYS A 124 18.23 8.33 4.93
C LYS A 124 18.21 8.99 3.55
N VAL A 125 17.10 8.92 2.83
CA VAL A 125 16.95 9.61 1.53
C VAL A 125 17.18 11.12 1.68
N LYS A 126 16.57 11.74 2.69
CA LYS A 126 16.70 13.18 2.97
C LYS A 126 18.08 13.60 3.46
N GLU A 127 18.80 12.72 4.16
CA GLU A 127 20.18 12.95 4.58
C GLU A 127 21.10 13.17 3.39
N TYR A 128 20.91 12.43 2.30
CA TYR A 128 21.66 12.61 1.06
C TYR A 128 21.13 13.76 0.20
N PHE A 129 19.82 13.91 0.09
CA PHE A 129 19.17 14.95 -0.71
C PHE A 129 17.90 15.44 -0.01
N SER A 130 17.96 16.62 0.59
CA SER A 130 16.85 17.19 1.39
C SER A 130 15.56 17.44 0.60
N ASP A 131 15.64 17.53 -0.71
CA ASP A 131 14.51 17.69 -1.64
C ASP A 131 13.94 16.37 -2.15
N MET A 132 14.55 15.23 -1.80
CA MET A 132 14.02 13.89 -2.06
C MET A 132 13.23 13.38 -0.86
N GLN A 133 12.31 12.49 -1.14
CA GLN A 133 11.54 11.78 -0.11
C GLN A 133 11.31 10.32 -0.50
N PHE A 134 11.05 9.50 0.51
CA PHE A 134 10.50 8.16 0.35
C PHE A 134 9.13 8.11 1.02
N VAL A 135 8.08 7.83 0.26
CA VAL A 135 6.70 7.68 0.73
C VAL A 135 6.10 6.45 0.07
N HIS A 136 5.45 5.58 0.87
CA HIS A 136 4.93 4.31 0.36
C HIS A 136 3.92 4.46 -0.79
N THR A 137 3.14 5.54 -0.83
CA THR A 137 2.18 5.80 -1.92
C THR A 137 2.87 6.02 -3.27
N GLU A 138 3.92 6.85 -3.30
CA GLU A 138 4.76 7.05 -4.49
C GLU A 138 5.49 5.76 -4.86
N GLN A 139 5.98 5.04 -3.85
CA GLN A 139 6.67 3.78 -4.05
C GLN A 139 5.72 2.68 -4.56
N SER A 140 4.45 2.63 -4.10
CA SER A 140 3.44 1.70 -4.63
C SER A 140 3.19 1.95 -6.11
N LEU A 141 3.07 3.20 -6.52
CA LEU A 141 2.96 3.56 -7.94
C LEU A 141 4.22 3.14 -8.71
N ARG A 142 5.40 3.40 -8.16
CA ARG A 142 6.68 3.03 -8.77
C ARG A 142 6.83 1.50 -8.93
N VAL A 143 6.36 0.74 -7.94
CA VAL A 143 6.34 -0.73 -8.00
C VAL A 143 5.51 -1.21 -9.20
N VAL A 144 4.29 -0.72 -9.33
CA VAL A 144 3.38 -1.18 -10.41
C VAL A 144 3.76 -0.64 -11.79
N ASP A 145 4.39 0.52 -11.87
CA ASP A 145 4.76 1.14 -13.14
C ASP A 145 6.12 0.67 -13.67
N LEU A 146 7.09 0.38 -12.78
CA LEU A 146 8.49 0.20 -13.17
C LEU A 146 9.16 -1.06 -12.63
N LEU A 147 8.87 -1.48 -11.38
CA LEU A 147 9.69 -2.47 -10.69
C LEU A 147 9.17 -3.91 -10.82
N GLU A 148 7.87 -4.09 -10.89
CA GLU A 148 7.31 -5.43 -11.08
C GLU A 148 7.39 -5.87 -12.54
N LYS A 149 7.60 -7.18 -12.72
CA LYS A 149 7.61 -7.82 -14.03
C LYS A 149 6.29 -8.54 -14.27
N ARG A 150 5.88 -8.57 -15.53
CA ARG A 150 4.79 -9.42 -16.01
C ARG A 150 5.18 -10.13 -17.30
N THR A 151 4.59 -11.26 -17.54
CA THR A 151 4.72 -11.97 -18.81
C THR A 151 3.56 -11.57 -19.73
N ARG A 152 3.87 -11.14 -20.95
CA ARG A 152 2.87 -10.85 -21.98
C ARG A 152 2.34 -12.14 -22.60
N SER A 153 1.25 -12.03 -23.35
CA SER A 153 0.65 -13.16 -24.11
C SER A 153 1.61 -13.78 -25.12
N ASP A 154 2.59 -13.01 -25.61
CA ASP A 154 3.66 -13.48 -26.50
C ASP A 154 4.80 -14.21 -25.78
N GLY A 155 4.71 -14.39 -24.45
CA GLY A 155 5.72 -15.04 -23.62
C GLY A 155 6.87 -14.12 -23.17
N ASN A 156 6.93 -12.87 -23.65
CA ASN A 156 7.98 -11.94 -23.27
C ASN A 156 7.75 -11.35 -21.90
N GLU A 157 8.81 -11.27 -21.08
CA GLU A 157 8.81 -10.50 -19.84
C GLU A 157 8.95 -9.01 -20.14
N VAL A 158 8.11 -8.21 -19.50
CA VAL A 158 8.14 -6.76 -19.55
C VAL A 158 8.06 -6.17 -18.13
N PHE A 159 8.61 -4.97 -17.96
CA PHE A 159 8.52 -4.23 -16.72
C PHE A 159 7.26 -3.38 -16.67
N GLY A 160 6.78 -3.17 -15.46
CA GLY A 160 5.53 -2.51 -15.18
C GLY A 160 4.33 -3.42 -15.40
N LEU A 161 3.33 -3.31 -14.54
CA LEU A 161 2.08 -4.04 -14.64
C LEU A 161 1.15 -3.46 -15.71
N ASN A 162 1.44 -2.23 -16.19
CA ASN A 162 0.64 -1.50 -17.17
C ASN A 162 -0.84 -1.45 -16.75
N LEU A 163 -1.08 -0.97 -15.52
CA LEU A 163 -2.42 -0.84 -14.97
C LEU A 163 -3.17 0.32 -15.62
N THR A 164 -4.50 0.32 -15.50
CA THR A 164 -5.34 1.42 -15.95
C THR A 164 -5.06 2.70 -15.15
N TYR A 165 -5.38 3.84 -15.76
CA TYR A 165 -5.20 5.16 -15.14
C TYR A 165 -5.89 5.26 -13.78
N GLU A 166 -7.13 4.79 -13.69
CA GLU A 166 -7.97 4.87 -12.49
C GLU A 166 -7.37 4.05 -11.33
N VAL A 167 -6.85 2.88 -11.60
CA VAL A 167 -6.18 2.03 -10.60
C VAL A 167 -4.89 2.70 -10.12
N ARG A 168 -4.06 3.21 -11.04
CA ARG A 168 -2.82 3.92 -10.72
C ARG A 168 -3.08 5.17 -9.87
N GLU A 169 -4.07 5.98 -10.26
CA GLU A 169 -4.45 7.17 -9.49
C GLU A 169 -4.97 6.80 -8.09
N GLY A 170 -5.82 5.77 -8.00
CA GLY A 170 -6.33 5.27 -6.73
C GLY A 170 -5.22 4.80 -5.79
N ILE A 171 -4.24 4.03 -6.31
CA ILE A 171 -3.05 3.60 -5.56
C ILE A 171 -2.24 4.82 -5.10
N ALA A 172 -1.99 5.77 -5.97
CA ALA A 172 -1.19 6.93 -5.66
C ALA A 172 -1.82 7.85 -4.60
N LYS A 173 -3.14 7.96 -4.59
CA LYS A 173 -3.90 8.90 -3.75
C LYS A 173 -4.64 8.26 -2.57
N HIS A 174 -4.37 6.99 -2.26
CA HIS A 174 -5.09 6.33 -1.15
C HIS A 174 -4.77 6.93 0.22
N SER A 175 -3.64 7.59 0.40
CA SER A 175 -3.23 8.22 1.66
C SER A 175 -2.84 9.69 1.47
N LYS A 176 -2.71 10.45 2.57
CA LYS A 176 -2.22 11.82 2.55
C LYS A 176 -0.69 11.84 2.44
N GLY A 177 -0.11 12.73 1.66
CA GLY A 177 1.34 12.93 1.65
C GLY A 177 1.99 13.18 0.29
N LEU A 178 1.21 13.22 -0.79
CA LEU A 178 1.73 13.43 -2.14
C LEU A 178 1.95 14.92 -2.42
N LYS A 179 3.18 15.29 -2.75
CA LYS A 179 3.51 16.65 -3.17
C LYS A 179 3.65 16.82 -4.69
N ASP A 180 4.10 15.79 -5.41
CA ASP A 180 4.39 15.91 -6.85
C ASP A 180 4.14 14.60 -7.61
N LEU A 181 2.90 14.33 -7.98
CA LEU A 181 2.60 13.31 -9.00
C LEU A 181 2.38 14.00 -10.35
N LYS A 182 3.36 13.91 -11.24
CA LYS A 182 3.32 14.55 -12.56
C LYS A 182 2.13 14.10 -13.44
N ASP A 183 1.63 12.89 -13.20
CA ASP A 183 0.60 12.27 -14.04
C ASP A 183 -0.83 12.47 -13.54
N PHE A 184 -1.04 13.05 -12.35
CA PHE A 184 -2.36 13.17 -11.73
C PHE A 184 -2.66 14.61 -11.32
N SER A 185 -3.97 14.92 -11.20
CA SER A 185 -4.39 16.24 -10.71
C SER A 185 -3.86 16.52 -9.30
N THR A 186 -3.66 17.79 -8.98
CA THR A 186 -3.17 18.25 -7.67
C THR A 186 -4.18 18.04 -6.53
N ASP A 187 -5.40 17.61 -6.83
CA ASP A 187 -6.42 17.31 -5.84
C ASP A 187 -5.96 16.16 -4.92
N ALA A 188 -6.13 16.38 -3.62
CA ALA A 188 -5.73 15.41 -2.59
C ALA A 188 -6.57 14.13 -2.56
N LEU A 189 -7.72 14.10 -3.24
CA LEU A 189 -8.62 12.96 -3.32
C LEU A 189 -8.49 12.25 -4.68
N PRO A 190 -8.68 10.92 -4.72
CA PRO A 190 -8.89 10.20 -5.98
C PRO A 190 -10.06 10.80 -6.76
N SER A 191 -9.94 10.86 -8.09
CA SER A 191 -11.00 11.37 -8.96
C SER A 191 -12.22 10.44 -9.02
N THR A 192 -12.01 9.14 -8.81
CA THR A 192 -13.08 8.14 -8.78
C THR A 192 -13.64 7.96 -7.37
N LEU A 193 -14.94 7.68 -7.26
CA LEU A 193 -15.57 7.35 -5.98
C LEU A 193 -15.02 6.04 -5.42
N GLU A 194 -14.69 5.09 -6.27
CA GLU A 194 -14.06 3.81 -5.93
C GLU A 194 -12.72 4.03 -5.21
N GLY A 195 -11.87 4.90 -5.73
CA GLY A 195 -10.62 5.30 -5.07
C GLY A 195 -10.84 5.99 -3.73
N GLN A 196 -11.86 6.84 -3.63
CA GLN A 196 -12.22 7.48 -2.36
C GLN A 196 -12.75 6.47 -1.32
N VAL A 197 -13.51 5.46 -1.76
CA VAL A 197 -13.94 4.34 -0.89
C VAL A 197 -12.73 3.61 -0.34
N VAL A 198 -11.76 3.24 -1.17
CA VAL A 198 -10.54 2.53 -0.71
C VAL A 198 -9.78 3.37 0.32
N ARG A 199 -9.59 4.66 0.05
CA ARG A 199 -8.90 5.58 0.98
C ARG A 199 -9.55 5.64 2.36
N LEU A 200 -10.89 5.66 2.43
CA LEU A 200 -11.60 5.66 3.70
C LEU A 200 -11.60 4.27 4.34
N SER A 201 -11.70 3.21 3.53
CA SER A 201 -11.66 1.82 4.00
C SER A 201 -10.32 1.44 4.63
N ASP A 202 -9.21 1.94 4.09
CA ASP A 202 -7.89 1.80 4.68
C ASP A 202 -7.85 2.39 6.10
N ARG A 203 -8.37 3.62 6.27
CA ARG A 203 -8.50 4.26 7.58
C ARG A 203 -9.38 3.46 8.56
N ILE A 204 -10.49 2.91 8.10
CA ILE A 204 -11.39 2.07 8.90
C ILE A 204 -10.68 0.77 9.30
N ALA A 205 -10.02 0.12 8.34
CA ALA A 205 -9.32 -1.14 8.56
C ALA A 205 -8.25 -1.02 9.64
N TYR A 206 -7.35 -0.02 9.54
CA TYR A 206 -6.29 0.10 10.53
C TYR A 206 -6.81 0.43 11.94
N LEU A 207 -7.84 1.29 12.09
CA LEU A 207 -8.45 1.55 13.39
C LEU A 207 -9.01 0.26 14.01
N HIS A 208 -9.70 -0.53 13.18
CA HIS A 208 -10.33 -1.77 13.62
C HIS A 208 -9.31 -2.82 14.04
N HIS A 209 -8.35 -3.15 13.17
CA HIS A 209 -7.44 -4.25 13.43
C HIS A 209 -6.29 -3.89 14.38
N ASP A 210 -5.83 -2.63 14.41
CA ASP A 210 -4.77 -2.21 15.33
C ASP A 210 -5.25 -2.25 16.78
N LEU A 211 -6.53 -1.91 17.04
CA LEU A 211 -7.12 -2.10 18.35
C LEU A 211 -7.23 -3.58 18.74
N ASP A 212 -7.68 -4.43 17.82
CA ASP A 212 -7.80 -5.88 18.05
C ASP A 212 -6.43 -6.49 18.37
N ASP A 213 -5.40 -6.13 17.61
CA ASP A 213 -4.04 -6.60 17.81
C ASP A 213 -3.45 -6.05 19.14
N ALA A 214 -3.73 -4.79 19.50
CA ALA A 214 -3.29 -4.19 20.75
C ALA A 214 -3.95 -4.84 21.98
N ILE A 215 -5.23 -5.19 21.89
CA ILE A 215 -5.93 -5.95 22.96
C ILE A 215 -5.32 -7.35 23.07
N ARG A 216 -5.07 -8.03 21.96
CA ARG A 216 -4.43 -9.35 21.90
C ARG A 216 -3.03 -9.32 22.50
N ALA A 217 -2.26 -8.29 22.23
CA ALA A 217 -0.95 -8.03 22.83
C ALA A 217 -1.01 -7.60 24.31
N LYS A 218 -2.21 -7.41 24.88
CA LYS A 218 -2.43 -6.94 26.24
C LYS A 218 -1.87 -5.54 26.52
N ILE A 219 -1.68 -4.73 25.50
CA ILE A 219 -1.24 -3.33 25.60
C ILE A 219 -2.38 -2.47 26.11
N VAL A 220 -3.60 -2.70 25.61
CA VAL A 220 -4.84 -2.03 26.01
C VAL A 220 -5.93 -3.06 26.28
N LYS A 221 -6.98 -2.64 26.96
CA LYS A 221 -8.19 -3.44 27.19
C LYS A 221 -9.38 -2.77 26.49
N GLU A 222 -10.44 -3.54 26.20
CA GLU A 222 -11.67 -3.00 25.61
C GLU A 222 -12.27 -1.85 26.48
N ASN A 223 -12.09 -1.93 27.80
CA ASN A 223 -12.57 -0.89 28.71
C ASN A 223 -11.83 0.44 28.59
N ASP A 224 -10.60 0.44 28.07
CA ASP A 224 -9.76 1.63 27.91
C ASP A 224 -10.18 2.47 26.68
N VAL A 225 -10.96 1.89 25.77
CA VAL A 225 -11.47 2.58 24.56
C VAL A 225 -12.27 3.81 24.97
N PRO A 226 -12.03 4.99 24.38
CA PRO A 226 -12.69 6.24 24.76
C PRO A 226 -14.22 6.17 24.75
N LYS A 227 -14.85 6.88 25.66
CA LYS A 227 -16.32 6.89 25.81
C LYS A 227 -17.02 7.37 24.53
N LEU A 228 -16.51 8.40 23.86
CA LEU A 228 -17.06 8.90 22.60
C LEU A 228 -17.08 7.80 21.55
N VAL A 229 -15.97 7.06 21.39
CA VAL A 229 -15.88 5.95 20.44
C VAL A 229 -16.94 4.88 20.74
N LYS A 230 -17.09 4.50 22.00
CA LYS A 230 -18.10 3.51 22.43
C LYS A 230 -19.52 4.00 22.16
N ASN A 231 -19.80 5.25 22.51
CA ASN A 231 -21.15 5.81 22.37
C ASN A 231 -21.57 6.00 20.93
N VAL A 232 -20.68 6.44 20.06
CA VAL A 232 -20.97 6.75 18.65
C VAL A 232 -20.84 5.50 17.77
N LEU A 233 -19.78 4.71 17.96
CA LEU A 233 -19.48 3.61 17.05
C LEU A 233 -19.88 2.23 17.60
N GLY A 234 -19.99 2.09 18.91
CA GLY A 234 -20.38 0.84 19.57
C GLY A 234 -19.39 0.32 20.57
N ASP A 235 -19.87 -0.56 21.43
CA ASP A 235 -19.21 -1.08 22.63
C ASP A 235 -18.28 -2.28 22.37
N ASN A 236 -18.21 -2.76 21.14
CA ASN A 236 -17.29 -3.83 20.74
C ASN A 236 -16.80 -3.64 19.28
N ASN A 237 -15.75 -4.36 18.95
CA ASN A 237 -15.04 -4.17 17.68
C ASN A 237 -15.93 -4.44 16.44
N SER A 238 -16.78 -5.45 16.49
CA SER A 238 -17.70 -5.79 15.40
C SER A 238 -18.77 -4.68 15.18
N LYS A 239 -19.34 -4.14 16.25
CA LYS A 239 -20.30 -3.03 16.16
C LYS A 239 -19.65 -1.78 15.58
N ARG A 240 -18.46 -1.43 16.05
CA ARG A 240 -17.70 -0.28 15.53
C ARG A 240 -17.49 -0.38 14.02
N LEU A 241 -17.03 -1.54 13.54
CA LEU A 241 -16.85 -1.78 12.12
C LEU A 241 -18.16 -1.63 11.33
N SER A 242 -19.23 -2.27 11.80
CA SER A 242 -20.55 -2.20 11.15
C SER A 242 -21.09 -0.77 11.11
N THR A 243 -21.00 -0.02 12.21
CA THR A 243 -21.44 1.37 12.29
C THR A 243 -20.66 2.24 11.31
N LEU A 244 -19.35 2.08 11.20
CA LEU A 244 -18.53 2.83 10.26
C LEU A 244 -18.93 2.55 8.82
N ILE A 245 -19.06 1.28 8.44
CA ILE A 245 -19.45 0.90 7.07
C ILE A 245 -20.84 1.45 6.71
N LEU A 246 -21.82 1.29 7.61
CA LEU A 246 -23.17 1.79 7.40
C LEU A 246 -23.20 3.32 7.27
N ASN A 247 -22.46 4.03 8.14
CA ASN A 247 -22.40 5.50 8.08
C ASN A 247 -21.80 5.98 6.74
N VAL A 248 -20.72 5.34 6.25
CA VAL A 248 -20.16 5.67 4.92
C VAL A 248 -21.20 5.49 3.83
N ILE A 249 -21.94 4.37 3.85
CA ILE A 249 -22.96 4.07 2.84
C ILE A 249 -24.10 5.10 2.87
N GLU A 250 -24.62 5.39 4.05
CA GLU A 250 -25.76 6.31 4.23
C GLU A 250 -25.37 7.75 3.85
N GLU A 251 -24.21 8.21 4.34
CA GLU A 251 -23.74 9.57 4.08
C GLU A 251 -23.27 9.80 2.65
N SER A 252 -22.84 8.76 1.93
CA SER A 252 -22.32 8.89 0.57
C SER A 252 -23.37 8.61 -0.51
N ARG A 253 -24.54 8.07 -0.15
CA ARG A 253 -25.57 7.67 -1.13
C ARG A 253 -25.99 8.85 -2.01
N ASN A 254 -25.91 8.66 -3.33
CA ASN A 254 -26.24 9.65 -4.36
C ASN A 254 -25.40 10.94 -4.31
N LYS A 255 -24.27 10.96 -3.59
CA LYS A 255 -23.35 12.09 -3.56
C LYS A 255 -22.16 11.85 -4.49
N LYS A 256 -21.60 12.93 -5.04
CA LYS A 256 -20.38 12.91 -5.88
C LYS A 256 -19.08 12.85 -5.06
N ARG A 257 -19.18 12.46 -3.80
CA ARG A 257 -18.05 12.34 -2.87
C ARG A 257 -18.38 11.30 -1.81
N ILE A 258 -17.37 10.51 -1.44
CA ILE A 258 -17.45 9.61 -0.28
C ILE A 258 -17.23 10.41 0.99
N THR A 259 -18.16 10.30 1.93
CA THR A 259 -18.16 11.06 3.18
C THR A 259 -18.63 10.21 4.36
N ILE A 260 -18.39 10.71 5.56
CA ILE A 260 -18.93 10.23 6.84
C ILE A 260 -19.57 11.40 7.56
N SER A 261 -20.43 11.13 8.55
CA SER A 261 -21.00 12.16 9.39
C SER A 261 -19.93 12.81 10.29
N GLU A 262 -20.14 14.07 10.67
CA GLU A 262 -19.22 14.82 11.53
C GLU A 262 -19.02 14.12 12.90
N GLU A 263 -20.07 13.54 13.44
CA GLU A 263 -20.02 12.80 14.72
C GLU A 263 -19.11 11.57 14.62
N VAL A 264 -19.26 10.79 13.53
CA VAL A 264 -18.42 9.62 13.25
C VAL A 264 -16.98 10.04 12.99
N GLU A 265 -16.75 11.14 12.27
CA GLU A 265 -15.40 11.64 12.02
C GLU A 265 -14.68 12.02 13.32
N LYS A 266 -15.36 12.72 14.23
CA LYS A 266 -14.83 13.04 15.58
C LYS A 266 -14.50 11.79 16.39
N ALA A 267 -15.37 10.78 16.35
CA ALA A 267 -15.12 9.52 17.03
C ALA A 267 -13.92 8.76 16.43
N MET A 268 -13.77 8.75 15.11
CA MET A 268 -12.60 8.15 14.44
C MET A 268 -11.30 8.88 14.79
N ASP A 269 -11.33 10.21 14.86
CA ASP A 269 -10.14 11.00 15.23
C ASP A 269 -9.74 10.74 16.69
N GLU A 270 -10.70 10.66 17.63
CA GLU A 270 -10.43 10.30 19.02
C GLU A 270 -9.88 8.87 19.13
N TRP A 271 -10.42 7.93 18.36
CA TRP A 271 -9.90 6.56 18.30
C TRP A 271 -8.47 6.50 17.79
N LYS A 272 -8.16 7.24 16.73
CA LYS A 272 -6.80 7.36 16.20
C LYS A 272 -5.84 7.95 17.25
N ASN A 273 -6.25 9.02 17.94
CA ASN A 273 -5.44 9.63 18.98
C ASN A 273 -5.18 8.67 20.14
N PHE A 274 -6.20 7.91 20.55
CA PHE A 274 -6.06 6.85 21.55
C PHE A 274 -5.05 5.79 21.14
N LEU A 275 -5.14 5.26 19.90
CA LEU A 275 -4.17 4.29 19.41
C LEU A 275 -2.76 4.88 19.30
N THR A 276 -2.65 6.13 18.85
CA THR A 276 -1.36 6.81 18.78
C THR A 276 -0.71 6.91 20.15
N GLU A 277 -1.46 7.35 21.17
CA GLU A 277 -0.92 7.54 22.52
C GLU A 277 -0.59 6.21 23.21
N LYS A 278 -1.49 5.22 23.13
CA LYS A 278 -1.39 3.99 23.91
C LYS A 278 -0.64 2.86 23.21
N VAL A 279 -0.67 2.85 21.88
CA VAL A 279 -0.12 1.73 21.10
C VAL A 279 1.16 2.14 20.37
N TYR A 280 1.16 3.29 19.66
CA TYR A 280 2.30 3.63 18.81
C TYR A 280 3.41 4.39 19.57
N VAL A 281 3.11 5.17 20.59
CA VAL A 281 4.11 6.03 21.29
C VAL A 281 4.51 5.49 22.67
N GLY A 282 3.63 4.76 23.35
CA GLY A 282 3.78 4.42 24.77
C GLY A 282 4.26 3.00 25.10
N SER A 283 4.47 2.13 24.11
CA SER A 283 4.69 0.70 24.35
C SER A 283 6.12 0.21 24.09
N GLU A 284 6.47 -1.01 24.55
CA GLU A 284 7.76 -1.69 24.25
C GLU A 284 8.18 -1.70 22.76
N PRO A 285 7.26 -1.58 21.76
CA PRO A 285 7.62 -1.41 20.36
C PRO A 285 8.65 -0.32 20.07
N LYS A 286 8.75 0.73 20.89
CA LYS A 286 9.72 1.82 20.64
C LYS A 286 11.18 1.36 20.68
N LYS A 287 11.51 0.34 21.49
CA LYS A 287 12.86 -0.26 21.49
C LYS A 287 13.15 -1.02 20.20
N GLU A 288 12.12 -1.66 19.65
CA GLU A 288 12.24 -2.37 18.36
C GLU A 288 12.32 -1.39 17.18
N GLU A 289 11.65 -0.23 17.24
CA GLU A 289 11.76 0.83 16.23
C GLU A 289 13.18 1.39 16.14
N GLU A 290 13.88 1.55 17.26
CA GLU A 290 15.29 1.98 17.24
C GLU A 290 16.18 0.96 16.53
N LYS A 291 15.93 -0.34 16.74
CA LYS A 291 16.66 -1.39 16.01
C LYS A 291 16.34 -1.35 14.51
N VAL A 292 15.10 -1.08 14.14
CA VAL A 292 14.71 -0.91 12.73
C VAL A 292 15.45 0.25 12.09
N LYS A 293 15.55 1.40 12.78
CA LYS A 293 16.32 2.55 12.31
C LYS A 293 17.79 2.19 12.06
N ILE A 294 18.39 1.41 12.97
CA ILE A 294 19.76 0.92 12.81
C ILE A 294 19.89 0.00 11.60
N ILE A 295 18.98 -0.97 11.44
CA ILE A 295 18.98 -1.92 10.33
C ILE A 295 18.86 -1.21 8.98
N ILE A 296 17.87 -0.34 8.83
CA ILE A 296 17.62 0.38 7.58
C ILE A 296 18.78 1.34 7.25
N SER A 297 19.27 2.09 8.25
CA SER A 297 20.38 3.01 8.04
C SER A 297 21.65 2.27 7.65
N PHE A 298 21.96 1.15 8.34
CA PHE A 298 23.11 0.32 8.01
C PHE A 298 23.04 -0.22 6.58
N LEU A 299 21.91 -0.79 6.16
CA LEU A 299 21.74 -1.29 4.79
C LEU A 299 21.88 -0.18 3.77
N PHE A 300 21.28 0.99 4.05
CA PHE A 300 21.35 2.12 3.12
C PHE A 300 22.80 2.59 2.92
N ASP A 301 23.53 2.86 4.00
CA ASP A 301 24.91 3.32 3.96
C ASP A 301 25.84 2.28 3.35
N TYR A 302 25.65 1.00 3.71
CA TYR A 302 26.39 -0.10 3.13
C TYR A 302 26.27 -0.16 1.60
N TYR A 303 25.06 0.02 1.04
CA TYR A 303 24.87 0.01 -0.41
C TYR A 303 25.27 1.32 -1.08
N MET A 304 25.23 2.44 -0.38
CA MET A 304 25.81 3.69 -0.89
C MET A 304 27.32 3.57 -1.15
N GLU A 305 28.03 2.84 -0.30
CA GLU A 305 29.46 2.56 -0.47
C GLU A 305 29.74 1.37 -1.40
N ASN A 306 28.82 0.40 -1.44
CA ASN A 306 29.01 -0.89 -2.09
C ASN A 306 27.92 -1.22 -3.11
N ILE A 307 27.61 -0.31 -4.02
CA ILE A 307 26.51 -0.47 -5.00
C ILE A 307 26.67 -1.73 -5.89
N GLN A 308 27.89 -2.19 -6.13
CA GLN A 308 28.18 -3.41 -6.87
C GLN A 308 27.63 -4.68 -6.19
N LYS A 309 27.34 -4.64 -4.89
CA LYS A 309 26.76 -5.77 -4.15
C LYS A 309 25.32 -6.08 -4.54
N ILE A 310 24.63 -5.13 -5.15
CA ILE A 310 23.27 -5.32 -5.69
C ILE A 310 23.26 -5.40 -7.22
N LYS A 311 24.40 -5.76 -7.85
CA LYS A 311 24.50 -5.86 -9.32
C LYS A 311 23.40 -6.73 -9.92
N ASP A 312 23.07 -7.88 -9.31
CA ASP A 312 22.06 -8.79 -9.83
C ASP A 312 20.67 -8.15 -9.85
N TYR A 313 20.34 -7.35 -8.84
CA TYR A 313 19.12 -6.52 -8.83
C TYR A 313 19.16 -5.48 -9.94
N LEU A 314 20.28 -4.76 -10.10
CA LEU A 314 20.44 -3.71 -11.12
C LEU A 314 20.28 -4.27 -12.54
N TYR A 315 20.96 -5.37 -12.86
CA TYR A 315 20.87 -6.01 -14.18
C TYR A 315 19.53 -6.70 -14.42
N SER A 316 18.83 -7.12 -13.36
CA SER A 316 17.48 -7.67 -13.48
C SER A 316 16.39 -6.61 -13.64
N HIS A 317 16.70 -5.31 -13.50
CA HIS A 317 15.79 -4.19 -13.63
C HIS A 317 16.33 -3.11 -14.60
N PRO A 318 16.63 -3.46 -15.86
CA PRO A 318 17.30 -2.55 -16.79
C PRO A 318 16.49 -1.29 -17.14
N ILE A 319 15.16 -1.34 -16.96
CA ILE A 319 14.28 -0.20 -17.25
C ILE A 319 14.51 0.99 -16.32
N ILE A 320 15.02 0.74 -15.10
CA ILE A 320 15.20 1.79 -14.11
C ILE A 320 16.24 2.82 -14.57
N LEU A 321 17.32 2.36 -15.20
CA LEU A 321 18.49 3.19 -15.51
C LEU A 321 18.78 3.33 -17.00
N GLN A 322 18.21 2.48 -17.85
CA GLN A 322 18.38 2.47 -19.31
C GLN A 322 19.88 2.52 -19.77
N THR A 323 20.76 1.87 -19.00
CA THR A 323 22.20 1.82 -19.25
C THR A 323 22.72 0.38 -19.33
N LYS A 324 23.81 0.17 -20.09
CA LYS A 324 24.49 -1.13 -20.19
C LYS A 324 25.36 -1.44 -18.96
N ASP A 325 25.84 -0.41 -18.28
CA ASP A 325 26.63 -0.55 -17.03
C ASP A 325 26.00 0.27 -15.90
N PRO A 326 24.98 -0.30 -15.22
CA PRO A 326 24.30 0.40 -14.14
C PRO A 326 25.17 0.67 -12.93
N VAL A 327 26.18 -0.14 -12.66
CA VAL A 327 27.07 0.04 -11.52
C VAL A 327 27.94 1.29 -11.69
N SER A 328 28.61 1.43 -12.83
CA SER A 328 29.43 2.62 -13.12
C SER A 328 28.57 3.88 -13.21
N TYR A 329 27.41 3.79 -13.87
CA TYR A 329 26.47 4.90 -13.96
C TYR A 329 26.04 5.43 -12.58
N LEU A 330 25.68 4.54 -11.63
CA LEU A 330 25.22 4.95 -10.30
C LEU A 330 26.34 5.53 -9.44
N LYS A 331 27.60 5.09 -9.61
CA LYS A 331 28.74 5.69 -8.91
C LYS A 331 28.91 7.17 -9.25
N GLU A 332 28.59 7.56 -10.48
CA GLU A 332 28.68 8.95 -10.97
C GLU A 332 27.39 9.75 -10.71
N ASN A 333 26.24 9.06 -10.56
CA ASN A 333 24.91 9.67 -10.41
C ASN A 333 24.31 9.37 -9.03
N LYS A 334 24.80 10.08 -8.01
CA LYS A 334 24.41 9.88 -6.60
C LYS A 334 22.91 9.95 -6.34
N ARG A 335 22.20 10.83 -7.01
CA ARG A 335 20.76 10.99 -6.83
C ARG A 335 19.98 9.75 -7.29
N GLU A 336 20.37 9.20 -8.45
CA GLU A 336 19.81 7.94 -8.94
C GLU A 336 20.24 6.75 -8.05
N GLN A 337 21.44 6.77 -7.52
CA GLN A 337 21.92 5.75 -6.59
C GLN A 337 21.06 5.70 -5.34
N VAL A 338 20.75 6.86 -4.73
CA VAL A 338 19.86 6.97 -3.57
C VAL A 338 18.47 6.41 -3.88
N ARG A 339 17.90 6.75 -5.04
CA ARG A 339 16.58 6.25 -5.44
C ARG A 339 16.58 4.73 -5.63
N VAL A 340 17.55 4.20 -6.31
CA VAL A 340 17.66 2.74 -6.58
C VAL A 340 17.90 1.94 -5.31
N ILE A 341 18.67 2.45 -4.38
CA ILE A 341 18.86 1.81 -3.06
C ILE A 341 17.55 1.83 -2.27
N ALA A 342 16.80 2.92 -2.31
CA ALA A 342 15.49 2.99 -1.69
C ALA A 342 14.51 1.98 -2.33
N ASP A 343 14.50 1.84 -3.66
CA ASP A 343 13.73 0.80 -4.38
C ASP A 343 14.11 -0.60 -3.90
N TYR A 344 15.40 -0.88 -3.79
CA TYR A 344 15.91 -2.19 -3.38
C TYR A 344 15.52 -2.52 -1.93
N ILE A 345 15.78 -1.61 -0.99
CA ILE A 345 15.47 -1.81 0.43
C ILE A 345 13.95 -1.92 0.64
N SER A 346 13.15 -1.06 0.00
CA SER A 346 11.69 -1.14 0.14
C SER A 346 11.10 -2.43 -0.43
N SER A 347 11.77 -3.08 -1.36
CA SER A 347 11.37 -4.38 -1.91
C SER A 347 11.61 -5.56 -0.98
N MET A 348 12.38 -5.38 0.10
CA MET A 348 12.70 -6.44 1.05
C MET A 348 11.50 -6.78 1.93
N THR A 349 11.48 -8.02 2.44
CA THR A 349 10.66 -8.41 3.59
C THR A 349 11.42 -8.15 4.88
N ASP A 350 10.73 -8.09 6.00
CA ASP A 350 11.35 -7.89 7.33
C ASP A 350 12.42 -8.95 7.59
N ARG A 351 12.06 -10.21 7.35
CA ARG A 351 12.98 -11.33 7.53
C ARG A 351 14.21 -11.22 6.64
N PHE A 352 14.03 -10.91 5.36
CA PHE A 352 15.15 -10.79 4.42
C PHE A 352 16.09 -9.65 4.84
N ALA A 353 15.58 -8.51 5.29
CA ALA A 353 16.39 -7.40 5.77
C ALA A 353 17.22 -7.78 6.99
N ILE A 354 16.65 -8.51 7.96
CA ILE A 354 17.36 -8.99 9.15
C ILE A 354 18.46 -9.99 8.75
N GLU A 355 18.13 -11.02 7.96
CA GLU A 355 19.09 -12.04 7.50
C GLU A 355 20.24 -11.41 6.71
N LEU A 356 19.94 -10.40 5.91
CA LEU A 356 20.96 -9.69 5.12
C LEU A 356 21.94 -8.91 6.01
N VAL A 357 21.44 -8.16 7.02
CA VAL A 357 22.31 -7.49 8.00
C VAL A 357 23.18 -8.49 8.74
N GLN A 358 22.58 -9.60 9.19
CA GLN A 358 23.35 -10.66 9.86
C GLN A 358 24.45 -11.21 8.96
N SER A 359 24.17 -11.47 7.70
CA SER A 359 25.17 -12.01 6.74
C SER A 359 26.30 -11.03 6.42
N ILE A 360 26.04 -9.72 6.53
CA ILE A 360 27.06 -8.69 6.31
C ILE A 360 27.90 -8.46 7.57
N MET A 361 27.29 -8.46 8.76
CA MET A 361 27.94 -8.09 10.01
C MET A 361 28.66 -9.25 10.70
N PHE A 362 28.19 -10.49 10.51
CA PHE A 362 28.71 -11.65 11.21
C PHE A 362 29.42 -12.63 10.25
N PRO A 363 30.54 -13.23 10.64
CA PRO A 363 31.19 -14.28 9.86
C PRO A 363 30.23 -15.47 9.68
N ASN A 364 30.14 -15.99 8.46
CA ASN A 364 29.43 -17.25 8.22
C ASN A 364 30.24 -18.42 8.77
N PRO A 365 29.65 -19.41 9.46
CA PRO A 365 30.32 -20.63 9.82
C PRO A 365 30.85 -21.30 8.55
N ILE A 366 32.13 -21.68 8.54
CA ILE A 366 32.68 -22.50 7.47
C ILE A 366 32.06 -23.88 7.62
N SER A 367 31.26 -24.29 6.63
CA SER A 367 30.68 -25.63 6.55
C SER A 367 31.67 -26.63 6.01
#